data_85205e9bc165c194b11ec9f06615b7fd
#
_entry.id   85205e9bc165c194b11ec9f06615b7fd
#
_cell.length_a   1.000
_cell.length_b   1.000
_cell.length_c   1.000
_cell.angle_alpha   90.00
_cell.angle_beta   90.00
_cell.angle_gamma   90.00
#
_symmetry.space_group_name_H-M   'P 1'
#
loop_
_entity.id
_entity.type
_entity.pdbx_description
1 polymer ?
#
loop_
_entity_poly.entity_id
_entity_poly.type
_entity_poly.pdbx_seq_one_letter_code
_entity_poly.pdbx_strand_id
1 'polypeptide(L)'
;MIEDYEERAKTHPENLWYSRPYSLQLKHKHLPEMQLHARLANKPMFMPSVGHFHQGMLVNIPITGQAMTRIKSLEQVHLALQERYKNERCVKVHPPNTDDSLEKGFLDPQGNNHTNRIDLFVFGNNDQVLLVARLDNLGKGASGAAVQNLNLMLGVEALAGLSLS
;
A
#
# COMPACT_ATOMS: atom_id res chain seq x y z
N MET A 1 12.94 -10.28 -10.13
CA MET A 1 13.08 -10.11 -8.68
C MET A 1 12.85 -11.40 -7.90
N ILE A 2 11.76 -12.15 -8.12
CA ILE A 2 11.55 -13.45 -7.44
C ILE A 2 12.69 -14.42 -7.80
N GLU A 3 12.98 -14.61 -9.06
CA GLU A 3 14.09 -15.43 -9.57
C GLU A 3 15.45 -15.05 -8.95
N ASP A 4 15.72 -13.76 -8.79
CA ASP A 4 16.94 -13.26 -8.18
C ASP A 4 17.03 -13.61 -6.67
N TYR A 5 15.90 -13.63 -5.95
CA TYR A 5 15.87 -14.11 -4.56
C TYR A 5 16.04 -15.64 -4.48
N GLU A 6 15.43 -16.40 -5.39
CA GLU A 6 15.58 -17.85 -5.46
C GLU A 6 17.01 -18.27 -5.78
N GLU A 7 17.68 -17.56 -6.67
CA GLU A 7 19.09 -17.79 -6.97
C GLU A 7 19.99 -17.43 -5.77
N ARG A 8 19.73 -16.30 -5.13
CA ARG A 8 20.46 -15.88 -3.92
C ARG A 8 20.24 -16.81 -2.74
N ALA A 9 19.08 -17.42 -2.61
CA ALA A 9 18.82 -18.43 -1.58
C ALA A 9 19.79 -19.63 -1.67
N LYS A 10 20.25 -19.93 -2.89
CA LYS A 10 21.21 -21.02 -3.15
C LYS A 10 22.67 -20.60 -2.93
N THR A 11 22.99 -19.35 -3.24
CA THR A 11 24.38 -18.87 -3.27
C THR A 11 24.79 -18.06 -2.05
N HIS A 12 23.86 -17.29 -1.45
CA HIS A 12 24.10 -16.37 -0.34
C HIS A 12 22.88 -16.36 0.62
N PRO A 13 22.54 -17.47 1.28
CA PRO A 13 21.35 -17.56 2.12
C PRO A 13 21.36 -16.56 3.29
N GLU A 14 22.52 -16.16 3.77
CA GLU A 14 22.69 -15.16 4.81
C GLU A 14 22.22 -13.75 4.45
N ASN A 15 22.08 -13.46 3.15
CA ASN A 15 21.70 -12.15 2.62
C ASN A 15 20.18 -12.03 2.33
N LEU A 16 19.39 -13.05 2.59
CA LEU A 16 17.95 -13.08 2.24
C LEU A 16 17.10 -12.14 3.10
N TRP A 17 17.54 -11.87 4.33
CA TRP A 17 16.79 -11.08 5.31
C TRP A 17 16.87 -9.57 5.08
N TYR A 18 17.72 -9.11 4.16
CA TYR A 18 17.91 -7.70 3.93
C TYR A 18 16.83 -7.11 3.01
N SER A 19 16.21 -6.01 3.46
CA SER A 19 15.45 -5.14 2.57
C SER A 19 16.40 -4.50 1.56
N ARG A 20 16.06 -4.57 0.27
CA ARG A 20 16.91 -4.03 -0.82
C ARG A 20 16.17 -2.91 -1.54
N PRO A 21 16.56 -1.65 -1.35
CA PRO A 21 16.04 -0.55 -2.13
C PRO A 21 16.56 -0.64 -3.58
N TYR A 22 15.73 -0.23 -4.53
CA TYR A 22 16.07 -0.19 -5.95
C TYR A 22 15.56 1.10 -6.60
N SER A 23 15.89 1.30 -7.89
CA SER A 23 15.57 2.54 -8.62
C SER A 23 16.10 3.81 -7.92
N LEU A 24 17.31 3.70 -7.34
CA LEU A 24 17.94 4.74 -6.51
C LEU A 24 18.24 6.05 -7.27
N GLN A 25 18.18 6.01 -8.60
CA GLN A 25 18.31 7.21 -9.45
C GLN A 25 17.00 8.03 -9.52
N LEU A 26 15.95 7.63 -8.79
CA LEU A 26 14.63 8.28 -8.76
C LEU A 26 14.01 8.43 -10.17
N LYS A 27 14.20 7.43 -11.02
CA LYS A 27 13.70 7.37 -12.41
C LYS A 27 12.78 6.16 -12.64
N HIS A 28 11.97 5.80 -11.63
CA HIS A 28 11.06 4.67 -11.75
C HIS A 28 9.95 4.95 -12.77
N LYS A 29 9.57 3.94 -13.56
CA LYS A 29 8.52 4.04 -14.60
C LYS A 29 7.15 4.48 -14.08
N HIS A 30 6.83 4.23 -12.81
CA HIS A 30 5.54 4.62 -12.20
C HIS A 30 5.48 6.10 -11.77
N LEU A 31 6.58 6.85 -11.77
CA LEU A 31 6.57 8.26 -11.35
C LEU A 31 5.61 9.14 -12.16
N PRO A 32 5.54 9.05 -13.50
CA PRO A 32 4.58 9.83 -14.29
C PRO A 32 3.12 9.45 -13.96
N GLU A 33 2.84 8.16 -13.76
CA GLU A 33 1.51 7.66 -13.39
C GLU A 33 1.11 8.16 -12.00
N MET A 34 2.01 8.08 -11.02
CA MET A 34 1.79 8.61 -9.67
C MET A 34 1.46 10.10 -9.70
N GLN A 35 2.26 10.89 -10.44
CA GLN A 35 2.04 12.33 -10.56
C GLN A 35 0.69 12.64 -11.18
N LEU A 36 0.35 11.97 -12.28
CA LEU A 36 -0.89 12.19 -13.03
C LEU A 36 -2.13 11.83 -12.21
N HIS A 37 -2.17 10.60 -11.70
CA HIS A 37 -3.37 10.06 -11.04
C HIS A 37 -3.57 10.62 -9.63
N ALA A 38 -2.49 10.92 -8.91
CA ALA A 38 -2.58 11.61 -7.63
C ALA A 38 -2.67 13.15 -7.78
N ARG A 39 -2.67 13.69 -9.01
CA ARG A 39 -2.76 15.14 -9.31
C ARG A 39 -1.71 15.96 -8.56
N LEU A 40 -0.49 15.45 -8.49
CA LEU A 40 0.60 16.10 -7.77
C LEU A 40 1.22 17.19 -8.66
N ALA A 41 1.50 18.36 -8.08
CA ALA A 41 2.21 19.44 -8.77
C ALA A 41 3.64 19.01 -9.17
N ASN A 42 4.30 18.24 -8.34
CA ASN A 42 5.64 17.72 -8.56
C ASN A 42 5.66 16.19 -8.51
N LYS A 43 6.67 15.57 -9.14
CA LYS A 43 6.91 14.13 -9.02
C LYS A 43 7.16 13.78 -7.55
N PRO A 44 6.54 12.72 -7.03
CA PRO A 44 6.81 12.28 -5.67
C PRO A 44 8.21 11.66 -5.56
N MET A 45 8.79 11.71 -4.36
CA MET A 45 9.96 10.91 -4.06
C MET A 45 9.50 9.45 -3.86
N PHE A 46 9.92 8.57 -4.76
CA PHE A 46 9.56 7.16 -4.73
C PHE A 46 10.80 6.31 -4.48
N MET A 47 10.83 5.64 -3.32
CA MET A 47 11.95 4.81 -2.86
C MET A 47 11.47 3.37 -2.65
N PRO A 48 11.33 2.58 -3.73
CA PRO A 48 10.87 1.21 -3.62
C PRO A 48 11.94 0.30 -3.02
N SER A 49 11.49 -0.64 -2.21
CA SER A 49 12.32 -1.71 -1.64
C SER A 49 11.65 -3.05 -1.83
N VAL A 50 12.45 -4.10 -1.91
CA VAL A 50 11.98 -5.49 -1.92
C VAL A 50 12.47 -6.20 -0.67
N GLY A 51 11.63 -7.07 -0.11
CA GLY A 51 11.93 -7.94 1.02
C GLY A 51 11.92 -9.41 0.61
N HIS A 52 12.35 -10.28 1.53
CA HIS A 52 12.36 -11.71 1.32
C HIS A 52 10.99 -12.32 1.67
N PHE A 53 9.97 -11.98 0.87
CA PHE A 53 8.64 -12.58 0.91
C PHE A 53 8.04 -12.54 -0.51
N HIS A 54 7.26 -13.56 -0.84
CA HIS A 54 6.75 -13.76 -2.19
C HIS A 54 5.72 -12.70 -2.60
N GLN A 55 4.81 -12.35 -1.69
CA GLN A 55 3.73 -11.39 -1.92
C GLN A 55 3.41 -10.61 -0.66
N GLY A 56 2.73 -9.49 -0.82
CA GLY A 56 2.45 -8.51 0.22
C GLY A 56 3.16 -7.19 -0.06
N MET A 57 2.54 -6.09 0.32
CA MET A 57 3.10 -4.76 0.07
C MET A 57 2.59 -3.74 1.07
N LEU A 58 3.50 -2.88 1.53
CA LEU A 58 3.17 -1.63 2.22
C LEU A 58 3.56 -0.45 1.33
N VAL A 59 2.65 0.50 1.19
CA VAL A 59 2.93 1.82 0.59
C VAL A 59 2.88 2.85 1.69
N ASN A 60 4.03 3.42 2.03
CA ASN A 60 4.17 4.42 3.07
C ASN A 60 4.21 5.82 2.45
N ILE A 61 3.35 6.72 2.92
CA ILE A 61 3.25 8.10 2.44
C ILE A 61 3.41 9.03 3.65
N PRO A 62 4.63 9.50 3.93
CA PRO A 62 4.86 10.48 4.99
C PRO A 62 4.36 11.87 4.56
N ILE A 63 3.63 12.54 5.43
CA ILE A 63 3.08 13.89 5.22
C ILE A 63 3.51 14.76 6.39
N THR A 64 4.21 15.84 6.11
CA THR A 64 4.59 16.85 7.12
C THR A 64 3.46 17.87 7.31
N GLY A 65 3.38 18.51 8.48
CA GLY A 65 2.40 19.55 8.76
C GLY A 65 2.40 20.69 7.75
N GLN A 66 3.55 21.01 7.16
CA GLN A 66 3.66 22.00 6.09
C GLN A 66 2.90 21.62 4.81
N ALA A 67 2.78 20.33 4.52
CA ALA A 67 2.01 19.81 3.40
C ALA A 67 0.51 19.73 3.69
N MET A 68 0.12 19.72 4.95
CA MET A 68 -1.27 19.67 5.41
C MET A 68 -1.92 21.07 5.44
N THR A 69 -2.07 21.69 4.28
CA THR A 69 -2.57 23.08 4.19
C THR A 69 -4.04 23.23 4.56
N ARG A 70 -4.86 22.22 4.27
CA ARG A 70 -6.33 22.21 4.48
C ARG A 70 -6.76 21.33 5.64
N ILE A 71 -6.00 20.30 5.96
CA ILE A 71 -6.25 19.32 7.02
C ILE A 71 -5.16 19.53 8.07
N LYS A 72 -5.53 19.75 9.33
CA LYS A 72 -4.61 20.19 10.38
C LYS A 72 -4.51 19.22 11.57
N SER A 73 -5.13 18.07 11.48
CA SER A 73 -5.03 17.05 12.53
C SER A 73 -5.05 15.63 11.96
N LEU A 74 -4.50 14.71 12.72
CA LEU A 74 -4.52 13.27 12.42
C LEU A 74 -5.96 12.77 12.20
N GLU A 75 -6.87 13.18 13.07
CA GLU A 75 -8.28 12.80 13.02
C GLU A 75 -8.97 13.28 11.75
N GLN A 76 -8.67 14.49 11.30
CA GLN A 76 -9.21 15.02 10.04
C GLN A 76 -8.72 14.23 8.82
N VAL A 77 -7.47 13.78 8.82
CA VAL A 77 -6.94 12.89 7.78
C VAL A 77 -7.69 11.57 7.78
N HIS A 78 -7.86 10.96 8.95
CA HIS A 78 -8.61 9.71 9.10
C HIS A 78 -10.06 9.85 8.61
N LEU A 79 -10.78 10.88 9.08
CA LEU A 79 -12.16 11.14 8.66
C LEU A 79 -12.30 11.35 7.16
N ALA A 80 -11.35 12.05 6.54
CA ALA A 80 -11.35 12.24 5.08
C ALA A 80 -11.22 10.92 4.32
N LEU A 81 -10.36 10.00 4.77
CA LEU A 81 -10.23 8.66 4.19
C LEU A 81 -11.48 7.82 4.44
N GLN A 82 -12.00 7.85 5.67
CA GLN A 82 -13.21 7.12 6.04
C GLN A 82 -14.41 7.56 5.20
N GLU A 83 -14.63 8.86 5.05
CA GLU A 83 -15.71 9.39 4.20
C GLU A 83 -15.50 9.02 2.72
N ARG A 84 -14.26 9.11 2.21
CA ARG A 84 -13.94 8.77 0.81
C ARG A 84 -14.21 7.30 0.49
N TYR A 85 -13.95 6.39 1.42
CA TYR A 85 -14.01 4.95 1.19
C TYR A 85 -15.17 4.25 1.89
N LYS A 86 -16.11 4.97 2.50
CA LYS A 86 -17.24 4.39 3.27
C LYS A 86 -18.10 3.37 2.52
N ASN A 87 -18.17 3.49 1.20
CA ASN A 87 -18.97 2.61 0.33
C ASN A 87 -18.12 1.58 -0.43
N GLU A 88 -16.80 1.56 -0.19
CA GLU A 88 -15.86 0.69 -0.90
C GLU A 88 -15.59 -0.58 -0.10
N ARG A 89 -16.30 -1.66 -0.44
CA ARG A 89 -16.25 -2.95 0.29
C ARG A 89 -14.84 -3.56 0.36
N CYS A 90 -13.98 -3.28 -0.63
CA CYS A 90 -12.61 -3.78 -0.68
C CYS A 90 -11.57 -2.84 -0.03
N VAL A 91 -12.01 -1.76 0.61
CA VAL A 91 -11.12 -0.82 1.32
C VAL A 91 -11.54 -0.75 2.78
N LYS A 92 -10.62 -1.03 3.69
CA LYS A 92 -10.83 -0.89 5.14
C LYS A 92 -9.96 0.24 5.66
N VAL A 93 -10.58 1.26 6.23
CA VAL A 93 -9.88 2.34 6.95
C VAL A 93 -9.87 1.98 8.43
N HIS A 94 -8.67 1.80 8.99
CA HIS A 94 -8.48 1.48 10.40
C HIS A 94 -8.56 2.73 11.29
N PRO A 95 -8.90 2.60 12.58
CA PRO A 95 -8.82 3.72 13.52
C PRO A 95 -7.42 4.35 13.53
N PRO A 96 -7.29 5.66 13.81
CA PRO A 96 -6.00 6.32 13.86
C PRO A 96 -5.13 5.74 14.99
N ASN A 97 -3.84 5.58 14.73
CA ASN A 97 -2.87 5.00 15.67
C ASN A 97 -3.30 3.63 16.26
N THR A 98 -3.98 2.81 15.46
CA THR A 98 -4.44 1.49 15.92
C THR A 98 -3.28 0.54 16.19
N ASP A 99 -3.35 -0.21 17.29
CA ASP A 99 -2.43 -1.30 17.63
C ASP A 99 -2.97 -2.67 17.20
N ASP A 100 -4.25 -2.79 16.86
CA ASP A 100 -4.93 -4.06 16.58
C ASP A 100 -4.34 -4.83 15.38
N SER A 101 -3.65 -4.12 14.49
CA SER A 101 -3.03 -4.71 13.29
C SER A 101 -1.51 -4.80 13.38
N LEU A 102 -0.95 -4.46 14.54
CA LEU A 102 0.49 -4.48 14.78
C LEU A 102 0.87 -5.72 15.61
N GLU A 103 1.93 -6.38 15.20
CA GLU A 103 2.61 -7.39 16.02
C GLU A 103 3.82 -6.75 16.71
N LYS A 104 3.72 -6.54 18.03
CA LYS A 104 4.79 -5.89 18.82
C LYS A 104 5.25 -4.53 18.23
N GLY A 105 4.29 -3.76 17.68
CA GLY A 105 4.57 -2.48 17.02
C GLY A 105 5.00 -2.57 15.55
N PHE A 106 5.02 -3.77 14.95
CA PHE A 106 5.37 -3.98 13.55
C PHE A 106 4.14 -4.25 12.71
N LEU A 107 4.02 -3.57 11.57
CA LEU A 107 2.96 -3.83 10.59
C LEU A 107 3.45 -4.89 9.58
N ASP A 108 2.80 -6.05 9.60
CA ASP A 108 3.11 -7.13 8.68
C ASP A 108 2.69 -6.77 7.23
N PRO A 109 3.62 -6.74 6.25
CA PRO A 109 3.29 -6.49 4.86
C PRO A 109 2.41 -7.57 4.22
N GLN A 110 2.36 -8.76 4.80
CA GLN A 110 1.65 -9.93 4.27
C GLN A 110 0.23 -10.09 4.81
N GLY A 111 -0.20 -9.24 5.74
CA GLY A 111 -1.50 -9.37 6.44
C GLY A 111 -2.75 -9.28 5.56
N ASN A 112 -2.60 -8.93 4.27
CA ASN A 112 -3.69 -8.91 3.29
C ASN A 112 -3.49 -9.91 2.14
N ASN A 113 -2.51 -10.82 2.27
CA ASN A 113 -2.24 -11.80 1.23
C ASN A 113 -3.47 -12.67 0.94
N HIS A 114 -3.61 -13.05 -0.33
CA HIS A 114 -4.74 -13.84 -0.85
C HIS A 114 -6.11 -13.17 -0.76
N THR A 115 -6.15 -11.85 -0.50
CA THR A 115 -7.38 -11.07 -0.50
C THR A 115 -7.38 -9.99 -1.57
N ASN A 116 -8.58 -9.55 -1.99
CA ASN A 116 -8.76 -8.37 -2.84
C ASN A 116 -9.03 -7.10 -2.01
N ARG A 117 -8.47 -7.03 -0.78
CA ARG A 117 -8.66 -5.93 0.16
C ARG A 117 -7.45 -5.01 0.22
N ILE A 118 -7.70 -3.73 0.44
CA ILE A 118 -6.71 -2.74 0.87
C ILE A 118 -7.06 -2.31 2.28
N ASP A 119 -6.08 -2.36 3.17
CA ASP A 119 -6.16 -1.75 4.49
C ASP A 119 -5.45 -0.41 4.46
N LEU A 120 -6.09 0.64 4.97
CA LEU A 120 -5.54 1.98 5.11
C LEU A 120 -5.36 2.31 6.59
N PHE A 121 -4.16 2.73 6.92
CA PHE A 121 -3.77 3.13 8.27
C PHE A 121 -3.34 4.59 8.29
N VAL A 122 -3.62 5.27 9.39
CA VAL A 122 -3.22 6.65 9.66
C VAL A 122 -2.49 6.65 11.00
N PHE A 123 -1.18 6.83 10.95
CA PHE A 123 -0.32 6.91 12.13
C PHE A 123 0.28 8.29 12.28
N GLY A 124 0.67 8.65 13.49
CA GLY A 124 1.41 9.88 13.74
C GLY A 124 0.73 10.83 14.74
N ASN A 125 0.87 12.11 14.49
CA ASN A 125 0.35 13.20 15.31
C ASN A 125 -0.04 14.40 14.44
N ASN A 126 -0.34 15.56 15.05
CA ASN A 126 -0.75 16.74 14.28
C ASN A 126 0.38 17.42 13.49
N ASP A 127 1.64 17.11 13.79
CA ASP A 127 2.79 17.66 13.09
C ASP A 127 3.24 16.80 11.91
N GLN A 128 3.07 15.47 12.05
CA GLN A 128 3.49 14.50 11.06
C GLN A 128 2.49 13.34 10.99
N VAL A 129 2.05 13.03 9.79
CA VAL A 129 1.15 11.90 9.53
C VAL A 129 1.83 10.92 8.59
N LEU A 130 1.75 9.65 8.90
CA LEU A 130 2.14 8.55 8.04
C LEU A 130 0.87 7.82 7.58
N LEU A 131 0.57 7.92 6.29
CA LEU A 131 -0.43 7.05 5.66
C LEU A 131 0.24 5.77 5.23
N VAL A 132 -0.39 4.63 5.53
CA VAL A 132 0.09 3.33 5.07
C VAL A 132 -1.06 2.60 4.38
N ALA A 133 -0.81 2.14 3.16
CA ALA A 133 -1.70 1.19 2.50
C ALA A 133 -1.05 -0.19 2.52
N ARG A 134 -1.80 -1.21 2.96
CA ARG A 134 -1.39 -2.61 2.95
C ARG A 134 -2.27 -3.39 1.97
N LEU A 135 -1.65 -4.14 1.08
CA LEU A 135 -2.36 -4.96 0.09
C LEU A 135 -1.52 -6.14 -0.38
N ASP A 136 -2.20 -7.12 -0.94
CA ASP A 136 -1.56 -8.17 -1.73
C ASP A 136 -1.19 -7.60 -3.12
N ASN A 137 0.11 -7.47 -3.40
CA ASN A 137 0.60 -6.91 -4.67
C ASN A 137 0.35 -7.81 -5.88
N LEU A 138 0.17 -9.13 -5.70
CA LEU A 138 -0.18 -10.09 -6.75
C LEU A 138 -1.69 -10.30 -6.88
N GLY A 139 -2.44 -10.13 -5.79
CA GLY A 139 -3.90 -10.16 -5.72
C GLY A 139 -4.51 -8.81 -6.07
N LYS A 140 -4.85 -8.00 -5.05
CA LYS A 140 -5.46 -6.66 -5.23
C LYS A 140 -4.63 -5.72 -6.11
N GLY A 141 -3.31 -5.82 -6.03
CA GLY A 141 -2.38 -5.01 -6.83
C GLY A 141 -2.24 -5.46 -8.30
N ALA A 142 -2.76 -6.61 -8.69
CA ALA A 142 -2.63 -7.18 -10.03
C ALA A 142 -3.87 -7.98 -10.46
N SER A 143 -3.88 -9.31 -10.25
CA SER A 143 -4.92 -10.20 -10.76
C SER A 143 -6.32 -9.90 -10.22
N GLY A 144 -6.43 -9.58 -8.93
CA GLY A 144 -7.72 -9.24 -8.31
C GLY A 144 -8.31 -7.95 -8.86
N ALA A 145 -7.49 -6.92 -9.11
CA ALA A 145 -7.94 -5.71 -9.77
C ALA A 145 -8.38 -5.96 -11.22
N ALA A 146 -7.68 -6.85 -11.95
CA ALA A 146 -8.07 -7.23 -13.30
C ALA A 146 -9.43 -7.93 -13.32
N VAL A 147 -9.68 -8.88 -12.42
CA VAL A 147 -11.00 -9.56 -12.28
C VAL A 147 -12.07 -8.55 -11.89
N GLN A 148 -11.80 -7.65 -10.94
CA GLN A 148 -12.75 -6.61 -10.53
C GLN A 148 -13.15 -5.70 -11.72
N ASN A 149 -12.18 -5.27 -12.52
CA ASN A 149 -12.45 -4.47 -13.72
C ASN A 149 -13.24 -5.26 -14.76
N LEU A 150 -12.91 -6.53 -14.98
CA LEU A 150 -13.69 -7.40 -15.88
C LEU A 150 -15.14 -7.54 -15.42
N ASN A 151 -15.37 -7.76 -14.15
CA ASN A 151 -16.71 -7.84 -13.56
C ASN A 151 -17.53 -6.58 -13.84
N LEU A 152 -16.92 -5.40 -13.65
CA LEU A 152 -17.56 -4.11 -13.96
C LEU A 152 -17.88 -3.97 -15.46
N MET A 153 -16.97 -4.40 -16.35
CA MET A 153 -17.19 -4.35 -17.79
C MET A 153 -18.32 -5.29 -18.24
N LEU A 154 -18.48 -6.42 -17.55
CA LEU A 154 -19.55 -7.39 -17.83
C LEU A 154 -20.90 -7.03 -17.18
N GLY A 155 -20.95 -5.97 -16.36
CA GLY A 155 -22.14 -5.56 -15.63
C GLY A 155 -22.56 -6.52 -14.50
N VAL A 156 -21.63 -7.34 -14.00
CA VAL A 156 -21.85 -8.23 -12.86
C VAL A 156 -21.36 -7.58 -11.56
N GLU A 157 -21.60 -8.24 -10.42
CA GLU A 157 -21.15 -7.73 -9.12
C GLU A 157 -19.62 -7.58 -9.13
N ALA A 158 -19.12 -6.39 -8.79
CA ALA A 158 -17.70 -6.01 -8.94
C ALA A 158 -16.73 -6.96 -8.24
N LEU A 159 -17.12 -7.56 -7.12
CA LEU A 159 -16.29 -8.44 -6.31
C LEU A 159 -16.63 -9.93 -6.50
N ALA A 160 -17.42 -10.29 -7.52
CA ALA A 160 -17.73 -11.68 -7.81
C ALA A 160 -16.44 -12.50 -8.03
N GLY A 161 -16.31 -13.62 -7.30
CA GLY A 161 -15.13 -14.49 -7.35
C GLY A 161 -13.88 -13.96 -6.65
N LEU A 162 -13.97 -12.84 -5.92
CA LEU A 162 -12.86 -12.24 -5.17
C LEU A 162 -13.05 -12.39 -3.66
N SER A 163 -12.00 -12.82 -2.96
CA SER A 163 -12.01 -12.90 -1.49
C SER A 163 -11.69 -11.53 -0.87
N LEU A 164 -12.36 -11.21 0.25
CA LEU A 164 -12.09 -10.04 1.08
C LEU A 164 -11.56 -10.42 2.48
N SER A 165 -11.48 -11.71 2.78
CA SER A 165 -11.02 -12.24 4.07
C SER A 165 -10.14 -13.46 3.86
#